data_669c98f63fad66e609802c07bb4cf5e4
#
_entry.id   669c98f63fad66e609802c07bb4cf5e4
#
_cell.length_a   1.000
_cell.length_b   1.000
_cell.length_c   1.000
_cell.angle_alpha   90.00
_cell.angle_beta   90.00
_cell.angle_gamma   90.00
#
_symmetry.space_group_name_H-M   'P 1'
#
loop_
_entity.id
_entity.type
_entity.pdbx_description
1 polymer ?
#
loop_
_entity_poly.entity_id
_entity_poly.type
_entity_poly.pdbx_seq_one_letter_code
_entity_poly.pdbx_strand_id
1 'polypeptide(L)'
;MAEVLADAQRLGTLGDRPIDEVIQHAQQFLAGLEGVTGTVVDIGTGAGVPGLVLAEARPDLTFVLVDRRQTRIDALSRGVTACGLVDRVTVIAGDTATISRDQRFAGRCAAVVSRGFGRPPETLDAARPFLSVGGRLVVSEPPEPDPERWPEAAREALGFGKPLYFKGIVMFHVEQSRL
;
A
#
# COMPACT_ATOMS: atom_id res chain seq x y z
N MET A 1 9.92 5.76 -14.25
CA MET A 1 8.54 5.55 -13.71
C MET A 1 7.45 5.67 -14.78
N ALA A 2 7.28 6.80 -15.45
CA ALA A 2 6.16 7.00 -16.40
C ALA A 2 6.08 5.93 -17.51
N GLU A 3 7.21 5.55 -18.10
CA GLU A 3 7.26 4.50 -19.13
C GLU A 3 6.81 3.13 -18.60
N VAL A 4 7.20 2.76 -17.38
CA VAL A 4 6.80 1.50 -16.75
C VAL A 4 5.30 1.46 -16.51
N LEU A 5 4.69 2.57 -16.07
CA LEU A 5 3.24 2.66 -15.88
C LEU A 5 2.49 2.68 -17.22
N ALA A 6 3.05 3.31 -18.25
CA ALA A 6 2.49 3.26 -19.60
C ALA A 6 2.51 1.83 -20.17
N ASP A 7 3.57 1.07 -19.91
CA ASP A 7 3.63 -0.37 -20.26
C ASP A 7 2.56 -1.17 -19.51
N ALA A 8 2.34 -0.87 -18.22
CA ALA A 8 1.29 -1.52 -17.44
C ALA A 8 -0.12 -1.22 -17.99
N GLN A 9 -0.35 -0.01 -18.53
CA GLN A 9 -1.61 0.31 -19.24
C GLN A 9 -1.74 -0.51 -20.53
N ARG A 10 -0.69 -0.57 -21.35
CA ARG A 10 -0.71 -1.38 -22.59
C ARG A 10 -0.96 -2.86 -22.32
N LEU A 11 -0.50 -3.37 -21.19
CA LEU A 11 -0.73 -4.75 -20.75
C LEU A 11 -2.08 -4.96 -20.04
N GLY A 12 -2.91 -3.91 -19.90
CA GLY A 12 -4.21 -3.98 -19.23
C GLY A 12 -4.13 -4.23 -17.72
N THR A 13 -2.98 -4.01 -17.09
CA THR A 13 -2.81 -4.17 -15.63
C THR A 13 -3.03 -2.87 -14.85
N LEU A 14 -3.03 -1.74 -15.55
CA LEU A 14 -3.37 -0.40 -15.06
C LEU A 14 -4.51 0.18 -15.89
N GLY A 15 -5.44 0.90 -15.26
CA GLY A 15 -6.56 1.56 -15.96
C GLY A 15 -6.12 2.77 -16.79
N ASP A 16 -7.03 3.31 -17.63
CA ASP A 16 -6.75 4.28 -18.69
C ASP A 16 -6.58 5.75 -18.24
N ARG A 17 -6.44 6.00 -16.93
CA ARG A 17 -6.16 7.36 -16.44
C ARG A 17 -4.82 7.87 -16.97
N PRO A 18 -4.68 9.18 -17.25
CA PRO A 18 -3.39 9.77 -17.59
C PRO A 18 -2.31 9.40 -16.57
N ILE A 19 -1.13 9.03 -17.03
CA ILE A 19 -0.04 8.50 -16.18
C ILE A 19 0.42 9.54 -15.15
N ASP A 20 0.45 10.79 -15.52
CA ASP A 20 0.78 11.92 -14.62
C ASP A 20 -0.22 12.05 -13.47
N GLU A 21 -1.52 11.88 -13.73
CA GLU A 21 -2.55 11.84 -12.68
C GLU A 21 -2.39 10.62 -11.77
N VAL A 22 -2.04 9.46 -12.32
CA VAL A 22 -1.78 8.25 -11.54
C VAL A 22 -0.59 8.46 -10.60
N ILE A 23 0.50 9.04 -11.10
CA ILE A 23 1.69 9.36 -10.31
C ILE A 23 1.35 10.41 -9.24
N GLN A 24 0.68 11.50 -9.61
CA GLN A 24 0.29 12.55 -8.69
C GLN A 24 -0.60 12.02 -7.55
N HIS A 25 -1.56 11.15 -7.88
CA HIS A 25 -2.40 10.52 -6.86
C HIS A 25 -1.59 9.60 -5.93
N ALA A 26 -0.67 8.80 -6.47
CA ALA A 26 0.20 7.95 -5.66
C ALA A 26 1.10 8.77 -4.73
N GLN A 27 1.61 9.92 -5.18
CA GLN A 27 2.44 10.82 -4.36
C GLN A 27 1.69 11.42 -3.16
N GLN A 28 0.35 11.46 -3.17
CA GLN A 28 -0.43 11.92 -2.01
C GLN A 28 -0.18 11.04 -0.77
N PHE A 29 0.15 9.75 -0.97
CA PHE A 29 0.48 8.83 0.10
C PHE A 29 1.75 9.20 0.88
N LEU A 30 2.63 10.03 0.31
CA LEU A 30 3.86 10.50 0.97
C LEU A 30 3.56 11.23 2.28
N ALA A 31 2.45 11.97 2.36
CA ALA A 31 2.03 12.63 3.59
C ALA A 31 1.78 11.63 4.73
N GLY A 32 1.19 10.47 4.42
CA GLY A 32 0.98 9.39 5.40
C GLY A 32 2.27 8.65 5.79
N LEU A 33 3.35 8.79 5.00
CA LEU A 33 4.65 8.15 5.23
C LEU A 33 5.70 9.10 5.82
N GLU A 34 5.34 10.32 6.17
CA GLU A 34 6.28 11.26 6.79
C GLU A 34 6.82 10.71 8.12
N GLY A 35 8.16 10.66 8.28
CA GLY A 35 8.82 10.11 9.46
C GLY A 35 8.76 8.57 9.58
N VAL A 36 8.19 7.86 8.62
CA VAL A 36 8.22 6.38 8.57
C VAL A 36 9.63 5.92 8.19
N THR A 37 10.12 4.91 8.88
CA THR A 37 11.40 4.21 8.59
C THR A 37 11.17 2.70 8.55
N GLY A 38 11.92 1.97 7.70
CA GLY A 38 11.83 0.51 7.59
C GLY A 38 10.98 0.03 6.42
N THR A 39 10.16 -1.00 6.65
CA THR A 39 9.43 -1.69 5.58
C THR A 39 8.01 -1.18 5.42
N VAL A 40 7.65 -0.88 4.18
CA VAL A 40 6.28 -0.54 3.72
C VAL A 40 5.74 -1.67 2.85
N VAL A 41 4.53 -2.12 3.12
CA VAL A 41 3.85 -3.14 2.30
C VAL A 41 2.74 -2.48 1.48
N ASP A 42 2.70 -2.72 0.18
CA ASP A 42 1.57 -2.33 -0.68
C ASP A 42 0.69 -3.56 -0.95
N ILE A 43 -0.48 -3.60 -0.33
CA ILE A 43 -1.44 -4.71 -0.47
C ILE A 43 -2.38 -4.48 -1.65
N GLY A 44 -2.46 -5.50 -2.55
CA GLY A 44 -3.22 -5.39 -3.78
C GLY A 44 -2.57 -4.41 -4.77
N THR A 45 -1.25 -4.41 -4.84
CA THR A 45 -0.43 -3.42 -5.57
C THR A 45 -0.77 -3.29 -7.05
N GLY A 46 -1.33 -4.33 -7.67
CA GLY A 46 -1.70 -4.35 -9.09
C GLY A 46 -0.50 -4.07 -10.01
N ALA A 47 -0.53 -2.93 -10.67
CA ALA A 47 0.56 -2.44 -11.52
C ALA A 47 1.69 -1.74 -10.74
N GLY A 48 1.71 -1.84 -9.41
CA GLY A 48 2.69 -1.16 -8.55
C GLY A 48 2.27 0.22 -8.08
N VAL A 49 0.97 0.50 -8.03
CA VAL A 49 0.49 1.84 -7.61
C VAL A 49 -0.37 1.71 -6.34
N PRO A 50 0.04 2.34 -5.24
CA PRO A 50 1.05 3.41 -5.13
C PRO A 50 2.48 2.93 -4.90
N GLY A 51 2.73 1.67 -4.51
CA GLY A 51 3.98 1.20 -3.94
C GLY A 51 5.23 1.46 -4.77
N LEU A 52 5.21 1.24 -6.09
CA LEU A 52 6.37 1.46 -6.95
C LEU A 52 6.71 2.96 -7.08
N VAL A 53 5.68 3.82 -7.18
CA VAL A 53 5.85 5.28 -7.21
C VAL A 53 6.44 5.79 -5.90
N LEU A 54 5.95 5.26 -4.77
CA LEU A 54 6.46 5.61 -3.44
C LEU A 54 7.89 5.11 -3.24
N ALA A 55 8.21 3.93 -3.76
CA ALA A 55 9.57 3.39 -3.70
C ALA A 55 10.57 4.28 -4.45
N GLU A 56 10.20 4.86 -5.59
CA GLU A 56 11.07 5.83 -6.29
C GLU A 56 11.26 7.12 -5.46
N ALA A 57 10.19 7.61 -4.84
CA ALA A 57 10.20 8.87 -4.09
C ALA A 57 10.86 8.75 -2.69
N ARG A 58 10.93 7.55 -2.11
CA ARG A 58 11.44 7.27 -0.75
C ARG A 58 12.58 6.24 -0.79
N PRO A 59 13.79 6.65 -1.18
CA PRO A 59 14.96 5.76 -1.28
C PRO A 59 15.44 5.22 0.07
N ASP A 60 15.00 5.81 1.16
CA ASP A 60 15.27 5.43 2.55
C ASP A 60 14.40 4.26 3.06
N LEU A 61 13.35 3.88 2.32
CA LEU A 61 12.42 2.81 2.69
C LEU A 61 12.62 1.55 1.84
N THR A 62 12.29 0.40 2.44
CA THR A 62 12.12 -0.86 1.70
C THR A 62 10.65 -1.12 1.44
N PHE A 63 10.33 -1.70 0.28
CA PHE A 63 8.96 -1.96 -0.12
C PHE A 63 8.71 -3.44 -0.41
N VAL A 64 7.53 -3.92 -0.03
CA VAL A 64 7.00 -5.24 -0.39
C VAL A 64 5.70 -5.03 -1.13
N LEU A 65 5.67 -5.38 -2.41
CA LEU A 65 4.53 -5.21 -3.30
C LEU A 65 3.81 -6.55 -3.45
N VAL A 66 2.56 -6.63 -2.99
CA VAL A 66 1.79 -7.87 -2.92
C VAL A 66 0.58 -7.82 -3.83
N ASP A 67 0.42 -8.79 -4.72
CA ASP A 67 -0.82 -9.04 -5.47
C ASP A 67 -1.02 -10.55 -5.64
N ARG A 68 -2.27 -11.00 -5.65
CA ARG A 68 -2.60 -12.43 -5.81
C ARG A 68 -2.47 -12.94 -7.25
N ARG A 69 -2.42 -12.03 -8.24
CA ARG A 69 -2.40 -12.38 -9.66
C ARG A 69 -0.97 -12.46 -10.18
N GLN A 70 -0.51 -13.69 -10.46
CA GLN A 70 0.84 -13.95 -10.95
C GLN A 70 1.20 -13.10 -12.19
N THR A 71 0.28 -12.95 -13.15
CA THR A 71 0.54 -12.17 -14.37
C THR A 71 0.84 -10.69 -14.09
N ARG A 72 0.22 -10.10 -13.06
CA ARG A 72 0.53 -8.73 -12.62
C ARG A 72 1.90 -8.66 -11.97
N ILE A 73 2.22 -9.64 -11.12
CA ILE A 73 3.50 -9.75 -10.44
C ILE A 73 4.66 -9.89 -11.42
N ASP A 74 4.50 -10.69 -12.48
CA ASP A 74 5.52 -10.86 -13.51
C ASP A 74 5.77 -9.56 -14.28
N ALA A 75 4.72 -8.82 -14.60
CA ALA A 75 4.84 -7.50 -15.24
C ALA A 75 5.49 -6.47 -14.29
N LEU A 76 5.06 -6.44 -13.04
CA LEU A 76 5.58 -5.53 -12.01
C LEU A 76 7.06 -5.80 -11.70
N SER A 77 7.48 -7.07 -11.65
CA SER A 77 8.89 -7.44 -11.44
C SER A 77 9.80 -6.88 -12.52
N ARG A 78 9.35 -6.90 -13.78
CA ARG A 78 10.08 -6.23 -14.89
C ARG A 78 10.13 -4.72 -14.70
N GLY A 79 9.03 -4.11 -14.23
CA GLY A 79 8.97 -2.69 -13.92
C GLY A 79 9.94 -2.29 -12.80
N VAL A 80 10.00 -3.07 -11.72
CA VAL A 80 10.96 -2.87 -10.62
C VAL A 80 12.40 -2.91 -11.12
N THR A 81 12.73 -3.88 -11.99
CA THR A 81 14.05 -3.98 -12.62
C THR A 81 14.35 -2.78 -13.52
N ALA A 82 13.38 -2.38 -14.35
CA ALA A 82 13.55 -1.24 -15.25
C ALA A 82 13.74 0.09 -14.50
N CYS A 83 13.16 0.21 -13.31
CA CYS A 83 13.36 1.37 -12.42
C CYS A 83 14.64 1.29 -11.58
N GLY A 84 15.41 0.20 -11.62
CA GLY A 84 16.62 0.02 -10.79
C GLY A 84 16.33 -0.12 -9.29
N LEU A 85 15.17 -0.70 -8.92
CA LEU A 85 14.68 -0.75 -7.53
C LEU A 85 14.82 -2.14 -6.87
N VAL A 86 15.50 -3.09 -7.53
CA VAL A 86 15.58 -4.51 -7.10
C VAL A 86 16.17 -4.72 -5.71
N ASP A 87 17.07 -3.82 -5.27
CA ASP A 87 17.76 -3.97 -3.99
C ASP A 87 16.86 -3.63 -2.77
N ARG A 88 15.75 -2.94 -2.99
CA ARG A 88 14.87 -2.46 -1.91
C ARG A 88 13.38 -2.63 -2.17
N VAL A 89 13.00 -3.22 -3.31
CA VAL A 89 11.62 -3.56 -3.64
C VAL A 89 11.49 -5.05 -3.88
N THR A 90 10.74 -5.73 -3.04
CA THR A 90 10.39 -7.14 -3.19
C THR A 90 8.97 -7.26 -3.73
N VAL A 91 8.79 -8.06 -4.77
CA VAL A 91 7.46 -8.32 -5.37
C VAL A 91 7.04 -9.74 -5.04
N ILE A 92 5.84 -9.93 -4.48
CA ILE A 92 5.36 -11.23 -4.01
C ILE A 92 3.97 -11.53 -4.58
N ALA A 93 3.86 -12.68 -5.27
CA ALA A 93 2.58 -13.24 -5.66
C ALA A 93 1.96 -14.02 -4.50
N GLY A 94 0.75 -13.67 -4.10
CA GLY A 94 0.03 -14.42 -3.09
C GLY A 94 -1.10 -13.65 -2.43
N ASP A 95 -1.81 -14.38 -1.59
CA ASP A 95 -2.87 -13.82 -0.77
C ASP A 95 -2.28 -13.10 0.46
N THR A 96 -2.80 -11.91 0.77
CA THR A 96 -2.32 -11.09 1.88
C THR A 96 -2.41 -11.80 3.23
N ALA A 97 -3.46 -12.60 3.46
CA ALA A 97 -3.62 -13.36 4.70
C ALA A 97 -2.55 -14.45 4.88
N THR A 98 -2.02 -14.98 3.78
CA THR A 98 -0.91 -15.95 3.83
C THR A 98 0.42 -15.22 4.03
N ILE A 99 0.68 -14.16 3.25
CA ILE A 99 1.95 -13.42 3.30
C ILE A 99 2.12 -12.72 4.65
N SER A 100 1.04 -12.20 5.25
CA SER A 100 1.09 -11.54 6.55
C SER A 100 1.50 -12.45 7.72
N ARG A 101 1.45 -13.77 7.54
CA ARG A 101 1.91 -14.77 8.53
C ARG A 101 3.41 -15.11 8.41
N ASP A 102 4.05 -14.66 7.34
CA ASP A 102 5.50 -14.83 7.18
C ASP A 102 6.23 -14.03 8.27
N GLN A 103 7.14 -14.68 8.98
CA GLN A 103 7.89 -14.07 10.10
C GLN A 103 8.69 -12.83 9.68
N ARG A 104 8.98 -12.66 8.40
CA ARG A 104 9.64 -11.46 7.86
C ARG A 104 8.75 -10.22 7.96
N PHE A 105 7.42 -10.41 7.93
CA PHE A 105 6.45 -9.32 7.79
C PHE A 105 5.47 -9.22 8.96
N ALA A 106 5.12 -10.35 9.61
CA ALA A 106 4.12 -10.42 10.67
C ALA A 106 4.42 -9.46 11.83
N GLY A 107 3.62 -8.41 11.97
CA GLY A 107 3.75 -7.41 13.03
C GLY A 107 5.04 -6.58 12.97
N ARG A 108 5.74 -6.53 11.82
CA ARG A 108 7.07 -5.90 11.69
C ARG A 108 7.14 -4.74 10.72
N CYS A 109 6.08 -4.54 9.93
CA CYS A 109 6.07 -3.48 8.93
C CYS A 109 5.71 -2.13 9.56
N ALA A 110 6.43 -1.09 9.16
CA ALA A 110 6.23 0.26 9.65
C ALA A 110 4.99 0.92 9.04
N ALA A 111 4.65 0.54 7.79
CA ALA A 111 3.42 0.99 7.16
C ALA A 111 2.86 -0.06 6.18
N VAL A 112 1.55 0.01 5.98
CA VAL A 112 0.85 -0.62 4.88
C VAL A 112 0.19 0.49 4.06
N VAL A 113 0.34 0.44 2.75
CA VAL A 113 -0.35 1.32 1.81
C VAL A 113 -1.32 0.50 0.97
N SER A 114 -2.42 1.11 0.54
CA SER A 114 -3.40 0.42 -0.31
C SER A 114 -4.23 1.37 -1.15
N ARG A 115 -4.47 1.01 -2.40
CA ARG A 115 -5.38 1.70 -3.31
C ARG A 115 -6.34 0.73 -3.97
N GLY A 116 -7.63 0.81 -3.58
CA GLY A 116 -8.67 -0.01 -4.21
C GLY A 116 -8.57 -1.51 -3.91
N PHE A 117 -8.08 -1.89 -2.74
CA PHE A 117 -7.94 -3.29 -2.31
C PHE A 117 -9.30 -3.96 -2.09
N GLY A 118 -10.17 -3.33 -1.30
CA GLY A 118 -11.46 -3.87 -0.93
C GLY A 118 -12.30 -2.85 -0.17
N ARG A 119 -13.38 -3.33 0.46
CA ARG A 119 -14.18 -2.51 1.37
C ARG A 119 -13.36 -2.15 2.61
N PRO A 120 -13.68 -1.04 3.31
CA PRO A 120 -12.91 -0.59 4.46
C PRO A 120 -12.63 -1.66 5.52
N PRO A 121 -13.61 -2.43 6.04
CA PRO A 121 -13.32 -3.50 7.00
C PRO A 121 -12.34 -4.55 6.46
N GLU A 122 -12.49 -4.96 5.21
CA GLU A 122 -11.59 -5.94 4.55
C GLU A 122 -10.17 -5.40 4.43
N THR A 123 -10.04 -4.10 4.16
CA THR A 123 -8.73 -3.44 4.06
C THR A 123 -8.04 -3.35 5.42
N LEU A 124 -8.80 -3.02 6.49
CA LEU A 124 -8.30 -3.01 7.85
C LEU A 124 -7.81 -4.40 8.29
N ASP A 125 -8.63 -5.43 8.06
CA ASP A 125 -8.31 -6.83 8.41
C ASP A 125 -7.06 -7.32 7.67
N ALA A 126 -6.94 -7.01 6.37
CA ALA A 126 -5.81 -7.44 5.55
C ALA A 126 -4.50 -6.73 5.93
N ALA A 127 -4.58 -5.46 6.32
CA ALA A 127 -3.41 -4.65 6.65
C ALA A 127 -2.87 -4.93 8.07
N ARG A 128 -3.77 -5.14 9.04
CA ARG A 128 -3.42 -5.22 10.46
C ARG A 128 -2.32 -6.22 10.80
N PRO A 129 -2.33 -7.46 10.26
CA PRO A 129 -1.31 -8.47 10.60
C PRO A 129 0.12 -8.11 10.19
N PHE A 130 0.31 -7.22 9.21
CA PHE A 130 1.64 -6.74 8.82
C PHE A 130 2.22 -5.72 9.79
N LEU A 131 1.36 -4.91 10.42
CA LEU A 131 1.75 -3.69 11.10
C LEU A 131 2.29 -3.94 12.50
N SER A 132 3.44 -3.34 12.79
CA SER A 132 3.93 -3.16 14.17
C SER A 132 3.04 -2.20 14.96
N VAL A 133 3.18 -2.22 16.29
CA VAL A 133 2.62 -1.15 17.15
C VAL A 133 3.26 0.18 16.75
N GLY A 134 2.47 1.23 16.63
CA GLY A 134 2.89 2.52 16.08
C GLY A 134 2.97 2.57 14.55
N GLY A 135 2.81 1.42 13.87
CA GLY A 135 2.75 1.35 12.41
C GLY A 135 1.51 2.04 11.85
N ARG A 136 1.52 2.32 10.54
CA ARG A 136 0.48 3.11 9.87
C ARG A 136 -0.17 2.33 8.73
N LEU A 137 -1.50 2.44 8.65
CA LEU A 137 -2.23 2.09 7.42
C LEU A 137 -2.59 3.37 6.69
N VAL A 138 -2.21 3.46 5.41
CA VAL A 138 -2.52 4.60 4.52
C VAL A 138 -3.32 4.10 3.34
N VAL A 139 -4.52 4.64 3.15
CA VAL A 139 -5.47 4.17 2.12
C VAL A 139 -5.94 5.35 1.27
N SER A 140 -6.16 5.13 -0.02
CA SER A 140 -6.78 6.12 -0.89
C SER A 140 -8.23 6.41 -0.46
N GLU A 141 -8.58 7.69 -0.46
CA GLU A 141 -9.94 8.16 -0.21
C GLU A 141 -10.55 8.80 -1.45
N PRO A 142 -11.88 8.73 -1.62
CA PRO A 142 -12.56 9.52 -2.63
C PRO A 142 -12.38 11.03 -2.36
N PRO A 143 -12.60 11.88 -3.38
CA PRO A 143 -12.46 13.33 -3.24
C PRO A 143 -13.34 13.93 -2.15
N GLU A 144 -14.51 13.34 -1.93
CA GLU A 144 -15.43 13.67 -0.83
C GLU A 144 -15.36 12.53 0.19
N PRO A 145 -14.57 12.68 1.28
CA PRO A 145 -14.44 11.64 2.28
C PRO A 145 -15.76 11.48 3.06
N ASP A 146 -16.16 10.23 3.21
CA ASP A 146 -17.30 9.85 4.05
C ASP A 146 -16.76 9.40 5.42
N PRO A 147 -17.03 10.13 6.51
CA PRO A 147 -16.59 9.77 7.86
C PRO A 147 -17.11 8.40 8.33
N GLU A 148 -18.27 7.96 7.84
CA GLU A 148 -18.86 6.67 8.20
C GLU A 148 -18.25 5.50 7.44
N ARG A 149 -17.48 5.78 6.40
CA ARG A 149 -16.80 4.77 5.57
C ARG A 149 -15.90 3.84 6.38
N TRP A 150 -15.30 4.33 7.47
CA TRP A 150 -14.38 3.59 8.34
C TRP A 150 -15.01 3.38 9.75
N PRO A 151 -15.84 2.35 9.94
CA PRO A 151 -16.60 2.14 11.17
C PRO A 151 -15.69 2.04 12.40
N GLU A 152 -16.03 2.78 13.45
CA GLU A 152 -15.26 2.85 14.68
C GLU A 152 -15.04 1.46 15.30
N ALA A 153 -16.10 0.68 15.42
CA ALA A 153 -16.04 -0.67 15.98
C ALA A 153 -15.04 -1.59 15.23
N ALA A 154 -14.98 -1.49 13.88
CA ALA A 154 -14.04 -2.28 13.08
C ALA A 154 -12.59 -1.83 13.29
N ARG A 155 -12.35 -0.52 13.42
CA ARG A 155 -11.02 0.03 13.69
C ARG A 155 -10.51 -0.36 15.07
N GLU A 156 -11.34 -0.13 16.09
CA GLU A 156 -11.00 -0.42 17.49
C GLU A 156 -10.77 -1.91 17.74
N ALA A 157 -11.58 -2.78 17.13
CA ALA A 157 -11.39 -4.23 17.23
C ALA A 157 -10.02 -4.69 16.77
N LEU A 158 -9.41 -3.97 15.82
CA LEU A 158 -8.09 -4.25 15.25
C LEU A 158 -6.97 -3.38 15.87
N GLY A 159 -7.29 -2.52 16.84
CA GLY A 159 -6.32 -1.64 17.49
C GLY A 159 -5.88 -0.44 16.66
N PHE A 160 -6.65 -0.06 15.64
CA PHE A 160 -6.44 1.19 14.91
C PHE A 160 -7.08 2.38 15.63
N GLY A 161 -6.34 3.47 15.69
CA GLY A 161 -6.80 4.76 16.22
C GLY A 161 -7.76 5.49 15.29
N LYS A 162 -8.04 6.75 15.61
CA LYS A 162 -8.90 7.62 14.80
C LYS A 162 -8.31 7.88 13.41
N PRO A 163 -9.18 8.05 12.39
CA PRO A 163 -8.72 8.41 11.04
C PRO A 163 -8.13 9.81 11.01
N LEU A 164 -7.01 9.96 10.32
CA LEU A 164 -6.41 11.25 9.97
C LEU A 164 -6.53 11.41 8.45
N TYR A 165 -7.29 12.41 8.02
CA TYR A 165 -7.56 12.67 6.62
C TYR A 165 -6.57 13.66 6.03
N PHE A 166 -6.06 13.34 4.83
CA PHE A 166 -5.25 14.19 4.00
C PHE A 166 -5.89 14.28 2.61
N LYS A 167 -5.34 15.11 1.73
CA LYS A 167 -5.84 15.16 0.35
C LYS A 167 -5.74 13.78 -0.31
N GLY A 168 -6.88 13.18 -0.63
CA GLY A 168 -6.98 11.92 -1.35
C GLY A 168 -6.57 10.65 -0.59
N ILE A 169 -6.24 10.74 0.69
CA ILE A 169 -5.90 9.59 1.54
C ILE A 169 -6.43 9.73 2.95
N VAL A 170 -6.59 8.59 3.61
CA VAL A 170 -6.80 8.47 5.05
C VAL A 170 -5.67 7.64 5.66
N MET A 171 -5.27 7.99 6.87
CA MET A 171 -4.25 7.29 7.63
C MET A 171 -4.77 6.87 9.01
N PHE A 172 -4.36 5.69 9.44
CA PHE A 172 -4.63 5.14 10.78
C PHE A 172 -3.32 4.72 11.43
N HIS A 173 -3.17 4.99 12.71
CA HIS A 173 -2.09 4.44 13.53
C HIS A 173 -2.55 3.18 14.25
N VAL A 174 -1.65 2.22 14.41
CA VAL A 174 -1.83 1.11 15.34
C VAL A 174 -1.46 1.57 16.75
N GLU A 175 -2.45 1.77 17.61
CA GLU A 175 -2.25 2.34 18.94
C GLU A 175 -1.83 1.30 19.98
N GLN A 176 -2.34 0.05 19.89
CA GLN A 176 -2.00 -1.02 20.81
C GLN A 176 -2.02 -2.41 20.16
N SER A 177 -1.16 -3.30 20.64
CA SER A 177 -1.34 -4.73 20.46
C SER A 177 -2.36 -5.17 21.50
N ARG A 178 -3.61 -5.42 21.08
CA ARG A 178 -4.51 -6.19 21.95
C ARG A 178 -4.02 -7.64 21.87
N LEU A 179 -3.42 -8.08 22.96
CA LEU A 179 -3.15 -9.48 23.28
C LEU A 179 -4.47 -10.26 23.35
#